data_f2acbe711b47fee09dea792cb9dbe948
#
_entry.id   f2acbe711b47fee09dea792cb9dbe948
#
_cell.length_a   1.000
_cell.length_b   1.000
_cell.length_c   1.000
_cell.angle_alpha   90.00
_cell.angle_beta   90.00
_cell.angle_gamma   90.00
#
_symmetry.space_group_name_H-M   'P 1'
#
loop_
_entity.id
_entity.type
_entity.pdbx_description
1 polymer ?
#
loop_
_entity_poly.entity_id
_entity_poly.type
_entity_poly.pdbx_seq_one_letter_code
_entity_poly.pdbx_strand_id
1 'polypeptide(L)'
;MPTRNVIINANLRDTDYTPIANKTISFKYRTTGSTTWTDAGTATTNQFGDASRTVSLNVPGTYDFRVEFAGDATYEASSAELLNQTIKAKTTLSITILPQ
;
A
#
# COMPACT_ATOMS: atom_id res chain seq x y z
N MET A 1 -2.09 -20.80 13.55
CA MET A 1 -2.89 -19.56 13.45
C MET A 1 -3.52 -19.49 12.07
N PRO A 2 -4.80 -19.18 11.97
CA PRO A 2 -5.40 -19.02 10.65
C PRO A 2 -4.80 -17.81 9.95
N THR A 3 -4.75 -17.87 8.63
CA THR A 3 -4.34 -16.74 7.80
C THR A 3 -5.51 -16.29 6.96
N ARG A 4 -5.53 -15.01 6.61
CA ARG A 4 -6.52 -14.44 5.72
C ARG A 4 -5.83 -13.54 4.72
N ASN A 5 -6.41 -13.42 3.55
CA ASN A 5 -5.91 -12.54 2.51
C ASN A 5 -6.33 -11.11 2.82
N VAL A 6 -5.35 -10.20 2.77
CA VAL A 6 -5.58 -8.77 2.90
C VAL A 6 -5.15 -8.13 1.59
N ILE A 7 -6.05 -7.38 0.97
CA ILE A 7 -5.77 -6.67 -0.27
C ILE A 7 -5.42 -5.24 0.08
N ILE A 8 -4.22 -4.80 -0.34
CA ILE A 8 -3.79 -3.42 -0.16
C ILE A 8 -3.94 -2.75 -1.51
N ASN A 9 -4.80 -1.75 -1.60
CA ASN A 9 -5.03 -1.00 -2.82
C ASN A 9 -4.45 0.39 -2.66
N ALA A 10 -3.48 0.74 -3.50
CA ALA A 10 -2.88 2.08 -3.53
C ALA A 10 -3.49 2.87 -4.67
N ASN A 11 -3.77 4.14 -4.43
CA ASN A 11 -4.30 5.04 -5.45
C ASN A 11 -3.32 6.21 -5.58
N LEU A 12 -2.70 6.34 -6.75
CA LEU A 12 -1.69 7.37 -7.01
C LEU A 12 -2.32 8.51 -7.81
N ARG A 13 -2.28 9.72 -7.26
CA ARG A 13 -2.87 10.92 -7.88
C ARG A 13 -1.90 12.07 -7.77
N ASP A 14 -1.98 13.02 -8.71
CA ASP A 14 -1.17 14.22 -8.64
C ASP A 14 -1.85 15.28 -7.72
N THR A 15 -1.26 16.45 -7.63
CA THR A 15 -1.77 17.52 -6.76
C THR A 15 -3.13 18.06 -7.21
N ASP A 16 -3.49 17.86 -8.48
CA ASP A 16 -4.82 18.19 -9.00
C ASP A 16 -5.80 17.05 -8.85
N TYR A 17 -5.37 15.98 -8.17
CA TYR A 17 -6.14 14.78 -7.93
C TYR A 17 -6.41 13.97 -9.19
N THR A 18 -5.58 14.12 -10.22
CA THR A 18 -5.67 13.36 -11.46
C THR A 18 -4.94 12.02 -11.29
N PRO A 19 -5.54 10.90 -11.69
CA PRO A 19 -4.88 9.59 -11.57
C PRO A 19 -3.59 9.53 -12.38
N ILE A 20 -2.57 8.88 -11.81
CA ILE A 20 -1.27 8.68 -12.47
C ILE A 20 -1.14 7.21 -12.83
N ALA A 21 -1.05 6.91 -14.12
CA ALA A 21 -1.00 5.54 -14.63
C ALA A 21 0.42 5.09 -14.93
N ASN A 22 0.62 3.77 -15.02
CA ASN A 22 1.85 3.12 -15.46
C ASN A 22 3.06 3.41 -14.56
N LYS A 23 2.82 3.58 -13.25
CA LYS A 23 3.88 3.79 -12.27
C LYS A 23 3.94 2.61 -11.31
N THR A 24 5.15 2.28 -10.87
CA THR A 24 5.37 1.16 -9.95
C THR A 24 5.20 1.63 -8.51
N ILE A 25 4.38 0.90 -7.76
CA ILE A 25 4.15 1.14 -6.33
C ILE A 25 4.73 -0.04 -5.55
N SER A 26 5.49 0.25 -4.52
CA SER A 26 6.01 -0.77 -3.60
C SER A 26 5.10 -0.88 -2.39
N PHE A 27 4.84 -2.12 -1.96
CA PHE A 27 3.95 -2.41 -0.84
C PHE A 27 4.73 -3.06 0.27
N LYS A 28 4.52 -2.61 1.50
CA LYS A 28 5.20 -3.13 2.68
C LYS A 28 4.21 -3.26 3.83
N TYR A 29 4.52 -4.17 4.75
CA TYR A 29 3.71 -4.32 5.97
C TYR A 29 4.62 -4.75 7.12
N ARG A 30 4.12 -4.59 8.33
CA ARG A 30 4.80 -5.08 9.54
C ARG A 30 3.77 -5.30 10.63
N THR A 31 4.12 -6.15 11.61
CA THR A 31 3.36 -6.22 12.85
C THR A 31 3.54 -4.90 13.59
N THR A 32 2.46 -4.33 14.11
CA THR A 32 2.54 -3.07 14.85
C THR A 32 3.50 -3.22 16.01
N GLY A 33 4.42 -2.28 16.13
CA GLY A 33 5.48 -2.30 17.12
C GLY A 33 6.80 -2.85 16.60
N SER A 34 6.81 -3.51 15.43
CA SER A 34 8.04 -3.98 14.81
C SER A 34 8.80 -2.80 14.19
N THR A 35 10.13 -2.89 14.19
CA THR A 35 10.97 -1.88 13.55
C THR A 35 11.32 -2.24 12.11
N THR A 36 10.99 -3.44 11.67
CA THR A 36 11.36 -3.93 10.35
C THR A 36 10.14 -4.11 9.46
N TRP A 37 10.15 -3.46 8.29
CA TRP A 37 9.11 -3.63 7.29
C TRP A 37 9.37 -4.88 6.45
N THR A 38 8.32 -5.62 6.13
CA THR A 38 8.38 -6.77 5.24
C THR A 38 7.90 -6.33 3.86
N ASP A 39 8.70 -6.65 2.83
CA ASP A 39 8.35 -6.33 1.45
C ASP A 39 7.20 -7.24 0.98
N ALA A 40 6.11 -6.63 0.54
CA ALA A 40 4.96 -7.35 0.00
C ALA A 40 4.95 -7.39 -1.53
N GLY A 41 5.97 -6.79 -2.17
CA GLY A 41 6.08 -6.76 -3.62
C GLY A 41 5.66 -5.43 -4.21
N THR A 42 5.49 -5.41 -5.53
CA THR A 42 5.15 -4.20 -6.27
C THR A 42 3.96 -4.45 -7.19
N ALA A 43 3.33 -3.36 -7.63
CA ALA A 43 2.30 -3.42 -8.66
C ALA A 43 2.34 -2.10 -9.45
N THR A 44 1.85 -2.14 -10.67
CA THR A 44 1.85 -0.98 -11.56
C THR A 44 0.46 -0.36 -11.58
N THR A 45 0.39 0.97 -11.49
CA THR A 45 -0.89 1.67 -11.51
C THR A 45 -1.56 1.55 -12.88
N ASN A 46 -2.88 1.44 -12.87
CA ASN A 46 -3.70 1.39 -14.09
C ASN A 46 -4.14 2.80 -14.49
N GLN A 47 -5.05 2.89 -15.46
CA GLN A 47 -5.54 4.19 -15.94
C GLN A 47 -6.26 5.02 -14.88
N PHE A 48 -6.69 4.39 -13.80
CA PHE A 48 -7.34 5.08 -12.66
C PHE A 48 -6.36 5.38 -11.54
N GLY A 49 -5.07 5.06 -11.72
CA GLY A 49 -4.06 5.26 -10.70
C GLY A 49 -4.05 4.19 -9.63
N ASP A 50 -4.75 3.09 -9.82
CA ASP A 50 -4.86 2.02 -8.83
C ASP A 50 -3.81 0.93 -9.04
N ALA A 51 -3.20 0.49 -7.94
CA ALA A 51 -2.31 -0.67 -7.91
C ALA A 51 -2.61 -1.43 -6.62
N SER A 52 -2.60 -2.76 -6.69
CA SER A 52 -2.94 -3.55 -5.51
C SER A 52 -2.06 -4.79 -5.37
N ARG A 53 -1.90 -5.23 -4.13
CA ARG A 53 -1.22 -6.47 -3.78
C ARG A 53 -2.01 -7.18 -2.69
N THR A 54 -1.96 -8.50 -2.74
CA THR A 54 -2.60 -9.34 -1.73
C THR A 54 -1.51 -9.94 -0.86
N VAL A 55 -1.68 -9.84 0.47
CA VAL A 55 -0.79 -10.48 1.44
C VAL A 55 -1.60 -11.40 2.33
N SER A 56 -0.96 -12.50 2.79
CA SER A 56 -1.58 -13.42 3.74
C SER A 56 -1.04 -13.11 5.12
N LEU A 57 -1.92 -12.79 6.04
CA LEU A 57 -1.55 -12.39 7.40
C LEU A 57 -2.21 -13.32 8.42
N ASN A 58 -1.54 -13.48 9.55
CA ASN A 58 -2.11 -14.20 10.69
C ASN A 58 -3.21 -13.36 11.33
N VAL A 59 -4.37 -13.94 11.54
CA VAL A 59 -5.49 -13.21 12.13
C VAL A 59 -5.99 -13.97 13.38
N PRO A 60 -6.46 -13.23 14.40
CA PRO A 60 -6.46 -11.77 14.46
C PRO A 60 -5.04 -11.22 14.68
N GLY A 61 -4.80 -10.01 14.22
CA GLY A 61 -3.53 -9.34 14.42
C GLY A 61 -3.61 -7.87 14.07
N THR A 62 -2.68 -7.08 14.59
CA THR A 62 -2.60 -5.65 14.31
C THR A 62 -1.34 -5.37 13.51
N TYR A 63 -1.49 -4.70 12.38
CA TYR A 63 -0.42 -4.48 11.42
C TYR A 63 -0.37 -3.03 10.96
N ASP A 64 0.83 -2.64 10.52
CA ASP A 64 1.04 -1.37 9.82
C ASP A 64 1.28 -1.68 8.35
N PHE A 65 0.77 -0.82 7.47
CA PHE A 65 0.94 -0.96 6.02
C PHE A 65 1.53 0.31 5.46
N ARG A 66 2.38 0.14 4.45
CA ARG A 66 3.04 1.27 3.78
C ARG A 66 3.06 1.03 2.29
N VAL A 67 2.78 2.08 1.52
CA VAL A 67 2.92 2.08 0.07
C VAL A 67 3.85 3.22 -0.32
N GLU A 68 4.70 2.97 -1.32
CA GLU A 68 5.74 3.92 -1.72
C GLU A 68 5.78 4.08 -3.22
N PHE A 69 5.92 5.32 -3.67
CA PHE A 69 6.21 5.67 -5.04
C PHE A 69 7.61 6.25 -5.08
N ALA A 70 8.51 5.64 -5.85
CA ALA A 70 9.92 6.04 -5.88
C ALA A 70 10.17 7.37 -6.60
N GLY A 71 9.17 7.86 -7.33
CA GLY A 71 9.32 9.09 -8.09
C GLY A 71 9.91 8.85 -9.47
N ASP A 72 9.86 9.88 -10.30
CA ASP A 72 10.48 9.87 -11.62
C ASP A 72 10.83 11.31 -12.01
N ALA A 73 11.08 11.54 -13.32
CA ALA A 73 11.47 12.87 -13.79
C ALA A 73 10.34 13.91 -13.67
N THR A 74 9.09 13.46 -13.58
CA THR A 74 7.92 14.35 -13.52
C THR A 74 7.40 14.51 -12.09
N TYR A 75 7.46 13.45 -11.27
CA TYR A 75 6.87 13.42 -9.93
C TYR A 75 7.92 13.05 -8.89
N GLU A 76 7.84 13.71 -7.74
CA GLU A 76 8.71 13.38 -6.62
C GLU A 76 8.28 12.08 -5.95
N ALA A 77 9.22 11.42 -5.28
CA ALA A 77 8.93 10.25 -4.48
C ALA A 77 7.97 10.60 -3.35
N SER A 78 7.08 9.69 -3.03
CA SER A 78 6.15 9.88 -1.93
C SER A 78 5.73 8.54 -1.34
N SER A 79 5.12 8.58 -0.18
CA SER A 79 4.64 7.38 0.49
C SER A 79 3.41 7.70 1.33
N ALA A 80 2.68 6.65 1.69
CA ALA A 80 1.55 6.76 2.59
C ALA A 80 1.50 5.52 3.48
N GLU A 81 0.98 5.67 4.68
CA GLU A 81 0.93 4.59 5.66
C GLU A 81 -0.44 4.48 6.28
N LEU A 82 -0.83 3.24 6.63
CA LEU A 82 -1.96 2.96 7.51
C LEU A 82 -1.40 2.22 8.71
N LEU A 83 -1.50 2.82 9.88
CA LEU A 83 -0.92 2.27 11.11
C LEU A 83 -2.00 1.70 12.01
N ASN A 84 -1.63 0.70 12.81
CA ASN A 84 -2.49 0.13 13.85
C ASN A 84 -3.80 -0.44 13.29
N GLN A 85 -3.72 -1.15 12.15
CA GLN A 85 -4.88 -1.75 11.54
C GLN A 85 -5.10 -3.14 12.12
N THR A 86 -6.23 -3.35 12.80
CA THR A 86 -6.58 -4.65 13.35
C THR A 86 -7.27 -5.48 12.28
N ILE A 87 -6.68 -6.62 11.94
CA ILE A 87 -7.19 -7.51 10.90
C ILE A 87 -7.75 -8.76 11.57
N LYS A 88 -9.04 -8.99 11.41
CA LYS A 88 -9.74 -10.15 11.99
C LYS A 88 -10.27 -11.11 10.95
N ALA A 89 -10.34 -10.67 9.69
CA ALA A 89 -10.89 -11.43 8.59
C ALA A 89 -10.32 -10.92 7.27
N LYS A 90 -10.76 -11.48 6.16
CA LYS A 90 -10.40 -10.98 4.85
C LYS A 90 -10.78 -9.50 4.76
N THR A 91 -9.82 -8.66 4.33
CA THR A 91 -9.96 -7.21 4.38
C THR A 91 -9.37 -6.57 3.13
N THR A 92 -9.98 -5.48 2.68
CA THR A 92 -9.41 -4.63 1.63
C THR A 92 -9.10 -3.28 2.24
N LEU A 93 -7.85 -2.83 2.09
CA LEU A 93 -7.39 -1.53 2.58
C LEU A 93 -7.10 -0.62 1.40
N SER A 94 -7.45 0.65 1.50
CA SER A 94 -7.19 1.62 0.44
C SER A 94 -6.32 2.76 0.97
N ILE A 95 -5.27 3.10 0.23
CA ILE A 95 -4.33 4.16 0.60
C ILE A 95 -4.12 5.05 -0.61
N THR A 96 -4.24 6.36 -0.43
CA THR A 96 -4.00 7.33 -1.50
C THR A 96 -2.61 7.95 -1.34
N ILE A 97 -1.85 8.02 -2.43
CA ILE A 97 -0.52 8.62 -2.47
C ILE A 97 -0.60 9.88 -3.34
N LEU A 98 -0.08 10.98 -2.81
CA LEU A 98 -0.06 12.27 -3.52
C LEU A 98 1.39 12.75 -3.63
N PRO A 99 2.11 12.44 -4.73
CA PRO A 99 3.45 12.97 -4.91
C PRO A 99 3.41 14.48 -5.16
N GLN A 100 4.39 15.15 -4.57
CA GLN A 100 4.51 16.61 -4.67
C GLN A 100 5.18 17.03 -5.96
#